data_c63597d5ffc9d655f32daa445f429978
#
_entry.id   c63597d5ffc9d655f32daa445f429978
#
_cell.length_a   1.000
_cell.length_b   1.000
_cell.length_c   1.000
_cell.angle_alpha   90.00
_cell.angle_beta   90.00
_cell.angle_gamma   90.00
#
_symmetry.space_group_name_H-M   'P 1'
#
loop_
_entity.id
_entity.type
_entity.pdbx_description
1 polymer ?
#
loop_
_entity_poly.entity_id
_entity_poly.type
_entity_poly.pdbx_seq_one_letter_code
_entity_poly.pdbx_strand_id
1 'polypeptide(L)'
;MGEYTGHIESVDIDIYRGAYQLQKLSFSKVKGDHQVPFLRIDNIDIALSWRALFKGEILADLSLDSPQVNFVDSNQAANAQSGKGGDWKGVVEGLIPITISKITLNDGRIAFRNFDSTPPVNIQLTELHAVVTNLTNIAGQDGKRVADLKLNAKLLNSASMNMGAQFDPFVSNDFRISLKTDSVSLPLLNDFVQAYANFDFRAGTGEVISELKASGGKLNGYVKPLFKDVDILDWEQDAVKDNDGLFQLSWEGLSGGLAGLFTNNSSDKVATQINITGSLDNPEISAFDAVIEALKNAFIEAFDNKFEGLPIDE
;
A
#
# COMPACT_ATOMS: atom_id res chain seq x y z
N MET A 1 -3.58 -16.75 15.43
CA MET A 1 -2.88 -15.90 14.45
C MET A 1 -3.02 -16.42 13.01
N GLY A 2 -3.83 -17.42 12.75
CA GLY A 2 -4.08 -17.93 11.41
C GLY A 2 -2.83 -18.51 10.75
N GLU A 3 -2.48 -17.99 9.58
CA GLU A 3 -1.34 -18.46 8.78
C GLU A 3 0.03 -17.88 9.21
N TYR A 4 0.07 -16.97 10.21
CA TYR A 4 1.28 -16.30 10.65
C TYR A 4 1.65 -16.66 12.09
N THR A 5 2.94 -16.71 12.39
CA THR A 5 3.50 -16.85 13.74
C THR A 5 4.26 -15.59 14.11
N GLY A 6 4.10 -15.15 15.37
CA GLY A 6 4.78 -13.98 15.91
C GLY A 6 5.95 -14.38 16.80
N HIS A 7 7.00 -13.57 16.81
CA HIS A 7 8.13 -13.67 17.71
C HIS A 7 8.52 -12.30 18.24
N ILE A 8 8.82 -12.21 19.53
CA ILE A 8 9.36 -11.03 20.22
C ILE A 8 10.65 -11.46 20.91
N GLU A 9 11.74 -10.71 20.71
CA GLU A 9 13.04 -11.06 21.32
C GLU A 9 13.07 -10.69 22.80
N SER A 10 12.65 -9.48 23.16
CA SER A 10 12.59 -9.04 24.55
C SER A 10 11.48 -8.04 24.82
N VAL A 11 11.09 -7.95 26.09
CA VAL A 11 10.17 -6.95 26.61
C VAL A 11 10.84 -6.28 27.80
N ASP A 12 11.05 -4.96 27.70
CA ASP A 12 11.62 -4.14 28.76
C ASP A 12 10.55 -3.23 29.36
N ILE A 13 10.48 -3.17 30.69
CA ILE A 13 9.46 -2.39 31.41
C ILE A 13 10.15 -1.32 32.25
N ASP A 14 9.86 -0.05 31.96
CA ASP A 14 10.27 1.10 32.76
C ASP A 14 9.09 1.68 33.51
N ILE A 15 8.90 1.21 34.73
CA ILE A 15 7.75 1.62 35.57
C ILE A 15 7.79 3.12 35.90
N TYR A 16 8.99 3.69 36.09
CA TYR A 16 9.13 5.11 36.48
C TYR A 16 8.75 6.04 35.33
N ARG A 17 9.04 5.64 34.09
CA ARG A 17 8.63 6.38 32.89
C ARG A 17 7.20 6.08 32.47
N GLY A 18 6.58 5.04 33.04
CA GLY A 18 5.29 4.55 32.56
C GLY A 18 5.38 4.03 31.12
N ALA A 19 6.51 3.42 30.78
CA ALA A 19 6.78 2.96 29.42
C ALA A 19 7.17 1.48 29.42
N TYR A 20 6.88 0.79 28.32
CA TYR A 20 7.46 -0.51 28.02
C TYR A 20 7.87 -0.59 26.55
N GLN A 21 8.88 -1.39 26.28
CA GLN A 21 9.44 -1.57 24.96
C GLN A 21 9.36 -3.04 24.57
N LEU A 22 8.98 -3.26 23.29
CA LEU A 22 9.06 -4.56 22.65
C LEU A 22 10.19 -4.50 21.61
N GLN A 23 11.14 -5.43 21.69
CA GLN A 23 12.28 -5.44 20.78
C GLN A 23 12.16 -6.60 19.80
N LYS A 24 12.47 -6.29 18.53
CA LYS A 24 12.49 -7.22 17.39
C LYS A 24 11.22 -8.07 17.27
N LEU A 25 10.07 -7.40 17.26
CA LEU A 25 8.83 -8.06 16.90
C LEU A 25 8.90 -8.49 15.44
N SER A 26 8.55 -9.75 15.15
CA SER A 26 8.43 -10.24 13.79
C SER A 26 7.22 -11.16 13.61
N PHE A 27 6.64 -11.13 12.41
CA PHE A 27 5.61 -12.06 11.98
C PHE A 27 6.05 -12.72 10.69
N SER A 28 6.05 -14.05 10.69
CA SER A 28 6.39 -14.87 9.52
C SER A 28 5.28 -15.85 9.22
N LYS A 29 5.08 -16.17 7.96
CA LYS A 29 4.11 -17.19 7.55
C LYS A 29 4.59 -18.56 8.04
N VAL A 30 3.66 -19.40 8.50
CA VAL A 30 3.99 -20.71 9.10
C VAL A 30 4.41 -21.73 8.05
N LYS A 31 3.83 -21.63 6.84
CA LYS A 31 4.08 -22.58 5.74
C LYS A 31 4.79 -21.88 4.59
N GLY A 32 5.70 -22.61 3.95
CA GLY A 32 6.45 -22.14 2.78
C GLY A 32 7.92 -21.87 3.09
N ASP A 33 8.69 -21.57 2.04
CA ASP A 33 10.09 -21.16 2.13
C ASP A 33 10.15 -19.63 2.07
N HIS A 34 10.27 -18.99 3.23
CA HIS A 34 10.18 -17.53 3.34
C HIS A 34 11.55 -16.90 3.50
N GLN A 35 11.96 -16.13 2.51
CA GLN A 35 13.23 -15.38 2.54
C GLN A 35 13.17 -14.15 3.45
N VAL A 36 11.95 -13.63 3.72
CA VAL A 36 11.74 -12.43 4.54
C VAL A 36 10.50 -12.59 5.41
N PRO A 37 10.47 -12.04 6.65
CA PRO A 37 9.26 -11.97 7.45
C PRO A 37 8.23 -11.06 6.77
N PHE A 38 6.94 -11.32 7.00
CA PHE A 38 5.87 -10.43 6.53
C PHE A 38 5.96 -9.05 7.19
N LEU A 39 6.09 -9.04 8.52
CA LEU A 39 6.28 -7.82 9.31
C LEU A 39 7.47 -7.99 10.24
N ARG A 40 8.29 -6.96 10.34
CA ARG A 40 9.34 -6.82 11.34
C ARG A 40 9.34 -5.40 11.88
N ILE A 41 9.52 -5.24 13.19
CA ILE A 41 9.69 -3.95 13.85
C ILE A 41 10.85 -4.09 14.82
N ASP A 42 11.84 -3.23 14.68
CA ASP A 42 13.06 -3.34 15.50
C ASP A 42 12.78 -2.92 16.95
N ASN A 43 12.01 -1.86 17.16
CA ASN A 43 11.60 -1.42 18.48
C ASN A 43 10.19 -0.84 18.47
N ILE A 44 9.38 -1.18 19.46
CA ILE A 44 8.08 -0.56 19.75
C ILE A 44 8.18 0.03 21.14
N ASP A 45 8.16 1.35 21.25
CA ASP A 45 8.08 2.08 22.52
C ASP A 45 6.63 2.46 22.79
N ILE A 46 6.13 2.11 23.96
CA ILE A 46 4.76 2.37 24.38
C ILE A 46 4.80 3.20 25.66
N ALA A 47 4.48 4.48 25.54
CA ALA A 47 4.53 5.45 26.64
C ALA A 47 3.12 5.78 27.15
N LEU A 48 2.86 5.53 28.42
CA LEU A 48 1.61 5.84 29.07
C LEU A 48 1.57 7.31 29.52
N SER A 49 0.44 7.97 29.34
CA SER A 49 0.22 9.33 29.83
C SER A 49 -0.14 9.33 31.33
N TRP A 50 0.81 9.66 32.19
CA TRP A 50 0.56 9.82 33.63
C TRP A 50 -0.59 10.81 33.92
N ARG A 51 -0.69 11.91 33.15
CA ARG A 51 -1.76 12.90 33.29
C ARG A 51 -3.14 12.27 33.05
N ALA A 52 -3.27 11.40 32.06
CA ALA A 52 -4.51 10.69 31.76
C ALA A 52 -4.81 9.66 32.88
N LEU A 53 -3.78 8.92 33.31
CA LEU A 53 -3.91 7.92 34.36
C LEU A 53 -4.42 8.53 35.68
N PHE A 54 -3.95 9.70 36.08
CA PHE A 54 -4.45 10.42 37.28
C PHE A 54 -5.92 10.89 37.13
N LYS A 55 -6.45 10.92 35.89
CA LYS A 55 -7.87 11.19 35.62
C LYS A 55 -8.72 9.94 35.43
N GLY A 56 -8.11 8.75 35.58
CA GLY A 56 -8.77 7.47 35.38
C GLY A 56 -8.87 7.03 33.91
N GLU A 57 -8.08 7.66 33.02
CA GLU A 57 -8.00 7.32 31.60
C GLU A 57 -6.67 6.61 31.32
N ILE A 58 -6.69 5.54 30.50
CA ILE A 58 -5.47 4.87 30.04
C ILE A 58 -5.22 5.34 28.60
N LEU A 59 -4.22 6.20 28.43
CA LEU A 59 -3.85 6.78 27.14
C LEU A 59 -2.38 6.51 26.88
N ALA A 60 -2.04 6.03 25.68
CA ALA A 60 -0.68 5.75 25.28
C ALA A 60 -0.32 6.38 23.93
N ASP A 61 0.94 6.74 23.82
CA ASP A 61 1.60 7.05 22.56
C ASP A 61 2.51 5.87 22.18
N LEU A 62 2.48 5.50 20.89
CA LEU A 62 3.32 4.46 20.34
C LEU A 62 4.36 5.05 19.41
N SER A 63 5.61 4.61 19.54
CA SER A 63 6.66 4.82 18.55
C SER A 63 7.14 3.48 18.01
N LEU A 64 7.13 3.34 16.69
CA LEU A 64 7.62 2.16 15.98
C LEU A 64 8.87 2.54 15.21
N ASP A 65 10.00 1.94 15.53
CA ASP A 65 11.27 2.19 14.86
C ASP A 65 11.56 1.09 13.85
N SER A 66 11.91 1.51 12.64
CA SER A 66 12.23 0.68 11.49
C SER A 66 11.19 -0.42 11.18
N PRO A 67 9.87 -0.12 11.14
CA PRO A 67 8.88 -1.10 10.76
C PRO A 67 9.06 -1.49 9.30
N GLN A 68 9.07 -2.80 9.01
CA GLN A 68 9.25 -3.35 7.67
C GLN A 68 8.07 -4.26 7.34
N VAL A 69 7.39 -4.01 6.22
CA VAL A 69 6.34 -4.88 5.70
C VAL A 69 6.78 -5.42 4.34
N ASN A 70 6.74 -6.73 4.16
CA ASN A 70 7.09 -7.38 2.90
C ASN A 70 5.87 -8.11 2.32
N PHE A 71 5.34 -7.59 1.25
CA PHE A 71 4.42 -8.31 0.37
C PHE A 71 5.24 -9.15 -0.59
N VAL A 72 4.93 -10.44 -0.69
CA VAL A 72 5.62 -11.36 -1.60
C VAL A 72 4.58 -11.96 -2.53
N ASP A 73 4.77 -11.75 -3.83
CA ASP A 73 4.09 -12.48 -4.89
C ASP A 73 4.89 -13.73 -5.23
N SER A 74 4.20 -14.87 -5.41
CA SER A 74 4.83 -16.14 -5.74
C SER A 74 3.86 -17.06 -6.45
N ASN A 75 4.38 -17.82 -7.41
CA ASN A 75 3.65 -18.89 -8.11
C ASN A 75 3.20 -20.01 -7.15
N GLN A 76 3.83 -20.12 -5.98
CA GLN A 76 3.46 -21.05 -4.93
C GLN A 76 2.68 -20.33 -3.83
N ALA A 77 1.40 -20.61 -3.66
CA ALA A 77 0.54 -19.98 -2.65
C ALA A 77 1.11 -20.05 -1.22
N ALA A 78 1.90 -21.09 -0.90
CA ALA A 78 2.58 -21.22 0.39
C ALA A 78 3.64 -20.12 0.60
N ASN A 79 4.28 -19.65 -0.47
CA ASN A 79 5.36 -18.64 -0.42
C ASN A 79 4.82 -17.22 -0.57
N ALA A 80 3.62 -17.02 -1.11
CA ALA A 80 3.01 -15.70 -1.24
C ALA A 80 2.67 -15.11 0.13
N GLN A 81 2.96 -13.83 0.35
CA GLN A 81 2.69 -13.09 1.58
C GLN A 81 1.91 -11.82 1.27
N SER A 82 0.63 -11.76 1.66
CA SER A 82 -0.23 -10.60 1.45
C SER A 82 -0.81 -10.03 2.75
N GLY A 83 -0.51 -10.65 3.90
CA GLY A 83 -1.15 -10.35 5.17
C GLY A 83 -2.55 -10.96 5.32
N LYS A 84 -3.10 -11.60 4.29
CA LYS A 84 -4.38 -12.32 4.39
C LYS A 84 -4.24 -13.53 5.31
N GLY A 85 -5.33 -13.88 6.03
CA GLY A 85 -5.33 -15.00 6.98
C GLY A 85 -4.69 -14.68 8.33
N GLY A 86 -4.23 -13.44 8.57
CA GLY A 86 -3.80 -12.96 9.88
C GLY A 86 -4.90 -12.20 10.61
N ASP A 87 -5.10 -12.49 11.91
CA ASP A 87 -5.94 -11.67 12.78
C ASP A 87 -5.16 -10.47 13.34
N TRP A 88 -4.88 -9.49 12.47
CA TRP A 88 -4.08 -8.32 12.83
C TRP A 88 -4.76 -7.45 13.90
N LYS A 89 -6.09 -7.37 13.88
CA LYS A 89 -6.87 -6.64 14.89
C LYS A 89 -6.68 -7.28 16.25
N GLY A 90 -6.88 -8.59 16.37
CA GLY A 90 -6.66 -9.33 17.62
C GLY A 90 -5.22 -9.29 18.11
N VAL A 91 -4.23 -9.25 17.18
CA VAL A 91 -2.82 -9.03 17.54
C VAL A 91 -2.61 -7.66 18.17
N VAL A 92 -3.11 -6.59 17.56
CA VAL A 92 -2.98 -5.23 18.10
C VAL A 92 -3.72 -5.07 19.41
N GLU A 93 -4.95 -5.57 19.51
CA GLU A 93 -5.74 -5.55 20.76
C GLU A 93 -5.08 -6.35 21.90
N GLY A 94 -4.43 -7.47 21.56
CA GLY A 94 -3.72 -8.31 22.53
C GLY A 94 -2.38 -7.72 23.01
N LEU A 95 -1.69 -6.98 22.15
CA LEU A 95 -0.42 -6.32 22.50
C LEU A 95 -0.64 -5.01 23.26
N ILE A 96 -1.77 -4.34 23.02
CA ILE A 96 -2.01 -2.98 23.53
C ILE A 96 -3.42 -2.86 24.08
N PRO A 97 -3.67 -3.29 25.33
CA PRO A 97 -5.00 -3.18 25.97
C PRO A 97 -5.31 -1.76 26.44
N ILE A 98 -4.94 -0.73 25.66
CA ILE A 98 -5.02 0.68 26.05
C ILE A 98 -5.51 1.54 24.89
N THR A 99 -6.08 2.70 25.19
CA THR A 99 -6.43 3.68 24.16
C THR A 99 -5.17 4.35 23.61
N ILE A 100 -4.98 4.26 22.28
CA ILE A 100 -3.85 4.88 21.60
C ILE A 100 -4.27 6.28 21.16
N SER A 101 -3.51 7.31 21.56
CA SER A 101 -3.73 8.68 21.12
C SER A 101 -2.92 9.04 19.88
N LYS A 102 -1.73 8.47 19.77
CA LYS A 102 -0.79 8.76 18.69
C LYS A 102 0.04 7.52 18.36
N ILE A 103 0.27 7.29 17.05
CA ILE A 103 1.29 6.37 16.57
C ILE A 103 2.29 7.17 15.74
N THR A 104 3.57 6.96 15.99
CA THR A 104 4.67 7.51 15.18
C THR A 104 5.45 6.34 14.58
N LEU A 105 5.70 6.37 13.27
CA LEU A 105 6.56 5.45 12.57
C LEU A 105 7.82 6.18 12.12
N ASN A 106 8.97 5.63 12.44
CA ASN A 106 10.28 6.18 12.11
C ASN A 106 11.04 5.22 11.22
N ASP A 107 11.55 5.72 10.10
CA ASP A 107 12.40 4.99 9.16
C ASP A 107 11.84 3.62 8.73
N GLY A 108 10.55 3.60 8.40
CA GLY A 108 9.86 2.40 7.95
C GLY A 108 10.21 2.02 6.51
N ARG A 109 9.84 0.76 6.15
CA ARG A 109 9.97 0.23 4.79
C ARG A 109 8.75 -0.61 4.44
N ILE A 110 8.23 -0.43 3.21
CA ILE A 110 7.25 -1.32 2.60
C ILE A 110 7.85 -1.84 1.31
N ALA A 111 7.88 -3.15 1.11
CA ALA A 111 8.40 -3.77 -0.10
C ALA A 111 7.37 -4.71 -0.74
N PHE A 112 7.26 -4.65 -2.06
CA PHE A 112 6.64 -5.66 -2.90
C PHE A 112 7.74 -6.44 -3.61
N ARG A 113 7.72 -7.77 -3.49
CA ARG A 113 8.76 -8.65 -3.97
C ARG A 113 8.17 -9.81 -4.77
N ASN A 114 8.90 -10.23 -5.81
CA ASN A 114 8.70 -11.52 -6.45
C ASN A 114 10.09 -12.15 -6.62
N PHE A 115 10.33 -13.24 -5.89
CA PHE A 115 11.60 -13.96 -5.94
C PHE A 115 11.64 -15.01 -7.07
N ASP A 116 10.46 -15.36 -7.61
CA ASP A 116 10.30 -16.39 -8.67
C ASP A 116 10.51 -15.80 -10.08
N SER A 117 10.45 -14.47 -10.22
CA SER A 117 10.65 -13.79 -11.50
C SER A 117 12.13 -13.64 -11.86
N THR A 118 12.41 -13.42 -13.15
CA THR A 118 13.76 -13.15 -13.68
C THR A 118 13.69 -11.91 -14.57
N PRO A 119 14.26 -10.76 -14.14
CA PRO A 119 14.92 -10.52 -12.84
C PRO A 119 13.96 -10.57 -11.65
N PRO A 120 14.45 -10.79 -10.41
CA PRO A 120 13.61 -10.73 -9.21
C PRO A 120 13.08 -9.32 -8.97
N VAL A 121 11.79 -9.20 -8.67
CA VAL A 121 11.13 -7.90 -8.40
C VAL A 121 11.37 -7.44 -6.96
N ASN A 122 11.70 -6.16 -6.80
CA ASN A 122 11.83 -5.50 -5.50
C ASN A 122 11.44 -4.03 -5.57
N ILE A 123 10.14 -3.75 -5.56
CA ILE A 123 9.61 -2.38 -5.47
C ILE A 123 9.46 -2.00 -4.00
N GLN A 124 10.00 -0.86 -3.61
CA GLN A 124 9.99 -0.47 -2.19
C GLN A 124 9.74 1.02 -1.96
N LEU A 125 9.05 1.28 -0.85
CA LEU A 125 9.03 2.55 -0.15
C LEU A 125 10.02 2.47 1.00
N THR A 126 10.89 3.45 1.11
CA THR A 126 11.92 3.57 2.14
C THR A 126 11.83 4.92 2.84
N GLU A 127 12.62 5.12 3.90
CA GLU A 127 12.58 6.35 4.70
C GLU A 127 11.14 6.73 5.07
N LEU A 128 10.30 5.74 5.39
CA LEU A 128 8.90 5.97 5.67
C LEU A 128 8.75 6.54 7.08
N HIS A 129 8.23 7.76 7.14
CA HIS A 129 7.84 8.43 8.38
C HIS A 129 6.34 8.66 8.36
N ALA A 130 5.66 8.22 9.40
CA ALA A 130 4.21 8.44 9.52
C ALA A 130 3.82 8.85 10.93
N VAL A 131 2.76 9.65 11.00
CA VAL A 131 2.12 10.03 12.26
C VAL A 131 0.63 9.82 12.11
N VAL A 132 0.05 9.01 13.00
CA VAL A 132 -1.40 8.87 13.17
C VAL A 132 -1.80 9.51 14.47
N THR A 133 -2.79 10.37 14.45
CA THR A 133 -3.33 11.07 15.62
C THR A 133 -4.84 10.84 15.73
N ASN A 134 -5.40 11.17 16.88
CA ASN A 134 -6.83 11.05 17.17
C ASN A 134 -7.38 9.61 17.04
N LEU A 135 -6.56 8.59 17.36
CA LEU A 135 -6.99 7.19 17.44
C LEU A 135 -7.84 6.92 18.69
N THR A 136 -8.71 7.84 19.04
CA THR A 136 -9.53 7.75 20.25
C THR A 136 -10.80 6.94 20.00
N ASN A 137 -11.26 6.22 21.02
CA ASN A 137 -12.57 5.59 21.08
C ASN A 137 -13.70 6.59 21.43
N ILE A 138 -13.35 7.84 21.77
CA ILE A 138 -14.30 8.88 22.15
C ILE A 138 -14.76 9.60 20.88
N ALA A 139 -16.06 9.59 20.60
CA ALA A 139 -16.65 10.35 19.51
C ALA A 139 -16.62 11.85 19.81
N GLY A 140 -16.38 12.67 18.78
CA GLY A 140 -16.53 14.12 18.85
C GLY A 140 -17.99 14.55 19.10
N GLN A 141 -18.22 15.87 19.15
CA GLN A 141 -19.58 16.42 19.39
C GLN A 141 -20.56 16.08 18.25
N ASP A 142 -20.03 15.80 17.04
CA ASP A 142 -20.80 15.34 15.86
C ASP A 142 -21.01 13.81 15.84
N GLY A 143 -20.60 13.09 16.87
CA GLY A 143 -20.69 11.64 16.97
C GLY A 143 -19.67 10.87 16.16
N LYS A 144 -18.73 11.58 15.48
CA LYS A 144 -17.69 10.96 14.64
C LYS A 144 -16.36 10.88 15.37
N ARG A 145 -15.59 9.85 15.03
CA ARG A 145 -14.19 9.68 15.42
C ARG A 145 -13.38 9.80 14.14
N VAL A 146 -12.49 10.77 14.07
CA VAL A 146 -11.67 10.98 12.88
C VAL A 146 -10.20 10.92 13.28
N ALA A 147 -9.56 9.83 12.91
CA ALA A 147 -8.11 9.71 12.96
C ALA A 147 -7.49 10.36 11.73
N ASP A 148 -6.36 11.02 11.92
CA ASP A 148 -5.58 11.67 10.86
C ASP A 148 -4.25 10.93 10.70
N LEU A 149 -3.93 10.51 9.47
CA LEU A 149 -2.64 9.96 9.06
C LEU A 149 -1.92 10.98 8.16
N LYS A 150 -0.65 11.21 8.45
CA LYS A 150 0.30 11.87 7.55
C LYS A 150 1.50 10.95 7.36
N LEU A 151 1.88 10.71 6.11
CA LEU A 151 2.97 9.82 5.75
C LEU A 151 3.84 10.47 4.67
N ASN A 152 5.15 10.35 4.84
CA ASN A 152 6.17 10.69 3.85
C ASN A 152 7.07 9.47 3.64
N ALA A 153 7.49 9.22 2.41
CA ALA A 153 8.39 8.12 2.08
C ALA A 153 9.20 8.44 0.81
N LYS A 154 10.15 7.58 0.48
CA LYS A 154 10.85 7.54 -0.80
C LYS A 154 10.40 6.32 -1.59
N LEU A 155 9.88 6.54 -2.79
CA LEU A 155 9.59 5.49 -3.76
C LEU A 155 10.89 5.16 -4.52
N LEU A 156 11.29 3.87 -4.51
CA LEU A 156 12.51 3.38 -5.17
C LEU A 156 13.78 4.17 -4.80
N ASN A 157 13.89 4.60 -3.53
CA ASN A 157 14.99 5.43 -3.00
C ASN A 157 15.22 6.76 -3.76
N SER A 158 14.30 7.22 -4.57
CA SER A 158 14.47 8.39 -5.45
C SER A 158 13.37 9.43 -5.29
N ALA A 159 12.14 9.11 -5.65
CA ALA A 159 11.03 10.05 -5.67
C ALA A 159 10.37 10.19 -4.30
N SER A 160 10.07 11.42 -3.87
CA SER A 160 9.31 11.63 -2.64
C SER A 160 7.85 11.23 -2.84
N MET A 161 7.26 10.61 -1.84
CA MET A 161 5.85 10.29 -1.76
C MET A 161 5.25 10.91 -0.51
N ASN A 162 4.11 11.56 -0.66
CA ASN A 162 3.33 12.12 0.43
C ASN A 162 1.92 11.53 0.41
N MET A 163 1.44 11.11 1.57
CA MET A 163 0.10 10.56 1.73
C MET A 163 -0.56 11.18 2.97
N GLY A 164 -1.82 11.55 2.83
CA GLY A 164 -2.70 11.93 3.91
C GLY A 164 -3.92 11.02 3.94
N ALA A 165 -4.39 10.64 5.12
CA ALA A 165 -5.66 9.95 5.25
C ALA A 165 -6.43 10.41 6.47
N GLN A 166 -7.76 10.37 6.36
CA GLN A 166 -8.71 10.56 7.46
C GLN A 166 -9.64 9.35 7.49
N PHE A 167 -9.82 8.74 8.65
CA PHE A 167 -10.64 7.55 8.78
C PHE A 167 -11.22 7.41 10.20
N ASP A 168 -12.32 6.69 10.33
CA ASP A 168 -12.80 6.25 11.64
C ASP A 168 -12.10 4.94 11.99
N PRO A 169 -11.31 4.87 13.08
CA PRO A 169 -10.56 3.66 13.44
C PRO A 169 -11.45 2.46 13.81
N PHE A 170 -12.75 2.69 14.04
CA PHE A 170 -13.73 1.66 14.42
C PHE A 170 -14.75 1.36 13.32
N VAL A 171 -14.77 2.17 12.24
CA VAL A 171 -15.69 2.01 11.11
C VAL A 171 -14.88 1.97 9.82
N SER A 172 -14.69 0.79 9.26
CA SER A 172 -13.82 0.57 8.10
C SER A 172 -14.33 1.17 6.79
N ASN A 173 -15.58 1.64 6.73
CA ASN A 173 -16.25 2.01 5.49
C ASN A 173 -16.30 3.53 5.23
N ASP A 174 -15.73 4.34 6.14
CA ASP A 174 -15.65 5.79 6.00
C ASP A 174 -14.18 6.24 6.09
N PHE A 175 -13.63 6.68 4.97
CA PHE A 175 -12.28 7.22 4.92
C PHE A 175 -12.09 8.20 3.75
N ARG A 176 -11.03 9.01 3.85
CA ARG A 176 -10.49 9.80 2.74
C ARG A 176 -8.99 9.60 2.69
N ILE A 177 -8.45 9.36 1.49
CA ILE A 177 -7.02 9.17 1.24
C ILE A 177 -6.63 10.12 0.12
N SER A 178 -5.49 10.79 0.27
CA SER A 178 -4.82 11.56 -0.77
C SER A 178 -3.37 11.10 -0.87
N LEU A 179 -2.87 10.93 -2.08
CA LEU A 179 -1.50 10.47 -2.37
C LEU A 179 -0.93 11.31 -3.51
N LYS A 180 0.34 11.69 -3.37
CA LYS A 180 1.11 12.32 -4.43
C LYS A 180 2.54 11.81 -4.38
N THR A 181 3.08 11.48 -5.56
CA THR A 181 4.51 11.23 -5.74
C THR A 181 5.16 12.35 -6.53
N ASP A 182 6.45 12.60 -6.28
CA ASP A 182 7.29 13.33 -7.22
C ASP A 182 7.64 12.42 -8.41
N SER A 183 8.29 12.98 -9.43
CA SER A 183 8.73 12.23 -10.61
C SER A 183 9.71 11.12 -10.24
N VAL A 184 9.38 9.89 -10.63
CA VAL A 184 10.26 8.72 -10.58
C VAL A 184 10.76 8.38 -11.98
N SER A 185 12.01 7.99 -12.10
CA SER A 185 12.57 7.47 -13.36
C SER A 185 11.95 6.11 -13.68
N LEU A 186 11.26 5.98 -14.83
CA LEU A 186 10.57 4.75 -15.22
C LEU A 186 11.50 3.54 -15.38
N PRO A 187 12.77 3.66 -15.87
CA PRO A 187 13.72 2.55 -15.88
C PRO A 187 13.97 1.88 -14.51
N LEU A 188 13.72 2.56 -13.38
CA LEU A 188 13.79 1.95 -12.05
C LEU A 188 12.67 0.91 -11.80
N LEU A 189 11.66 0.86 -12.67
CA LEU A 189 10.57 -0.10 -12.62
C LEU A 189 10.80 -1.30 -13.55
N ASN A 190 11.95 -1.38 -14.27
CA ASN A 190 12.16 -2.39 -15.30
C ASN A 190 12.06 -3.83 -14.77
N ASP A 191 12.62 -4.12 -13.59
CA ASP A 191 12.48 -5.46 -12.99
C ASP A 191 10.99 -5.85 -12.83
N PHE A 192 10.14 -4.88 -12.46
CA PHE A 192 8.71 -5.09 -12.30
C PHE A 192 7.99 -5.25 -13.65
N VAL A 193 8.20 -4.30 -14.58
CA VAL A 193 7.50 -4.35 -15.88
C VAL A 193 7.99 -5.51 -16.75
N GLN A 194 9.24 -5.93 -16.60
CA GLN A 194 9.75 -7.13 -17.26
C GLN A 194 9.11 -8.41 -16.71
N ALA A 195 8.98 -8.51 -15.39
CA ALA A 195 8.37 -9.68 -14.74
C ALA A 195 6.88 -9.85 -15.04
N TYR A 196 6.14 -8.74 -15.19
CA TYR A 196 4.69 -8.76 -15.32
C TYR A 196 4.17 -8.29 -16.68
N ALA A 197 5.03 -7.65 -17.50
CA ALA A 197 4.66 -6.95 -18.72
C ALA A 197 5.50 -7.27 -19.93
N ASN A 198 6.64 -7.89 -19.72
CA ASN A 198 7.55 -8.28 -20.77
C ASN A 198 8.00 -7.11 -21.68
N PHE A 199 8.26 -5.94 -21.08
CA PHE A 199 8.87 -4.79 -21.77
C PHE A 199 9.80 -4.03 -20.83
N ASP A 200 10.61 -3.12 -21.39
CA ASP A 200 11.51 -2.25 -20.65
C ASP A 200 11.30 -0.78 -21.01
N PHE A 201 11.40 0.09 -20.02
CA PHE A 201 11.55 1.53 -20.24
C PHE A 201 13.03 1.85 -20.50
N ARG A 202 13.32 2.49 -21.65
CA ARG A 202 14.63 3.06 -21.91
C ARG A 202 14.79 4.41 -21.22
N ALA A 203 13.74 5.20 -21.20
CA ALA A 203 13.70 6.53 -20.60
C ALA A 203 12.29 6.90 -20.17
N GLY A 204 12.18 8.02 -19.48
CA GLY A 204 10.93 8.62 -19.07
C GLY A 204 10.81 8.76 -17.57
N THR A 205 9.82 9.56 -17.16
CA THR A 205 9.46 9.77 -15.77
C THR A 205 7.97 9.61 -15.57
N GLY A 206 7.58 9.21 -14.34
CA GLY A 206 6.19 9.07 -13.94
C GLY A 206 5.92 9.72 -12.60
N GLU A 207 4.76 10.33 -12.46
CA GLU A 207 4.21 10.86 -11.21
C GLU A 207 2.82 10.23 -11.02
N VAL A 208 2.37 10.12 -9.75
CA VAL A 208 1.01 9.64 -9.44
C VAL A 208 0.35 10.61 -8.47
N ILE A 209 -0.86 11.01 -8.81
CA ILE A 209 -1.76 11.74 -7.91
C ILE A 209 -3.04 10.91 -7.75
N SER A 210 -3.49 10.71 -6.52
CA SER A 210 -4.72 9.97 -6.24
C SER A 210 -5.48 10.59 -5.09
N GLU A 211 -6.80 10.62 -5.23
CA GLU A 211 -7.72 10.92 -4.14
C GLU A 211 -8.84 9.88 -4.12
N LEU A 212 -9.04 9.26 -2.96
CA LEU A 212 -10.07 8.25 -2.73
C LEU A 212 -10.90 8.66 -1.53
N LYS A 213 -12.20 8.47 -1.61
CA LYS A 213 -13.15 8.68 -0.52
C LYS A 213 -14.12 7.52 -0.46
N ALA A 214 -14.25 6.93 0.72
CA ALA A 214 -15.36 6.04 1.04
C ALA A 214 -16.33 6.74 1.99
N SER A 215 -17.62 6.55 1.78
CA SER A 215 -18.68 7.07 2.65
C SER A 215 -19.91 6.17 2.57
N GLY A 216 -20.33 5.64 3.73
CA GLY A 216 -21.43 4.68 3.80
C GLY A 216 -21.22 3.47 2.90
N GLY A 217 -20.00 2.93 2.88
CA GLY A 217 -19.62 1.78 2.06
C GLY A 217 -19.46 2.04 0.56
N LYS A 218 -19.65 3.27 0.08
CA LYS A 218 -19.44 3.62 -1.34
C LYS A 218 -18.08 4.27 -1.54
N LEU A 219 -17.23 3.66 -2.39
CA LEU A 219 -15.92 4.17 -2.78
C LEU A 219 -16.06 5.04 -4.04
N ASN A 220 -15.44 6.23 -4.01
CA ASN A 220 -15.32 7.14 -5.14
C ASN A 220 -13.95 7.81 -5.12
N GLY A 221 -13.41 8.12 -6.28
CA GLY A 221 -12.14 8.83 -6.37
C GLY A 221 -11.51 8.72 -7.73
N TYR A 222 -10.20 8.98 -7.78
CA TYR A 222 -9.44 8.86 -9.01
C TYR A 222 -7.97 8.54 -8.73
N VAL A 223 -7.31 7.97 -9.74
CA VAL A 223 -5.85 7.91 -9.88
C VAL A 223 -5.48 8.62 -11.17
N LYS A 224 -4.49 9.51 -11.10
CA LYS A 224 -3.98 10.26 -12.24
C LYS A 224 -2.48 10.03 -12.37
N PRO A 225 -2.06 9.03 -13.17
CA PRO A 225 -0.68 8.92 -13.59
C PRO A 225 -0.34 10.03 -14.60
N LEU A 226 0.87 10.56 -14.48
CA LEU A 226 1.42 11.58 -15.35
C LEU A 226 2.76 11.06 -15.86
N PHE A 227 2.87 10.82 -17.15
CA PHE A 227 4.09 10.32 -17.80
C PHE A 227 4.71 11.41 -18.65
N LYS A 228 6.04 11.43 -18.70
CA LYS A 228 6.81 12.38 -19.48
C LYS A 228 8.02 11.71 -20.12
N ASP A 229 8.27 12.06 -21.39
CA ASP A 229 9.45 11.64 -22.18
C ASP A 229 9.66 10.11 -22.16
N VAL A 230 8.57 9.35 -22.33
CA VAL A 230 8.59 7.88 -22.24
C VAL A 230 9.13 7.26 -23.51
N ASP A 231 10.13 6.40 -23.37
CA ASP A 231 10.71 5.56 -24.41
C ASP A 231 10.73 4.10 -23.95
N ILE A 232 10.15 3.20 -24.75
CA ILE A 232 9.96 1.78 -24.44
C ILE A 232 10.81 0.93 -25.40
N LEU A 233 11.51 -0.05 -24.85
CA LEU A 233 12.27 -1.07 -25.56
C LEU A 233 11.48 -2.39 -25.61
N ASP A 234 11.61 -3.05 -26.76
CA ASP A 234 11.20 -4.45 -26.98
C ASP A 234 9.75 -4.78 -26.57
N TRP A 235 8.83 -4.25 -27.38
CA TRP A 235 7.45 -4.66 -27.34
C TRP A 235 7.23 -5.87 -28.24
N GLU A 236 7.45 -7.08 -27.75
CA GLU A 236 7.04 -8.30 -28.46
C GLU A 236 5.58 -8.62 -28.14
N GLN A 237 4.69 -8.46 -29.11
CA GLN A 237 3.24 -8.76 -29.01
C GLN A 237 2.93 -10.25 -28.78
N ASP A 238 3.90 -11.16 -28.86
CA ASP A 238 3.71 -12.59 -28.85
C ASP A 238 3.88 -13.28 -27.47
N ALA A 239 4.23 -12.56 -26.42
CA ALA A 239 4.58 -13.17 -25.13
C ALA A 239 3.38 -13.39 -24.17
N VAL A 240 2.15 -13.20 -24.63
CA VAL A 240 0.93 -13.44 -23.81
C VAL A 240 0.44 -14.88 -23.98
N LYS A 241 1.28 -15.86 -23.72
CA LYS A 241 0.85 -17.25 -23.57
C LYS A 241 1.57 -17.90 -22.39
N ASP A 242 0.75 -18.36 -21.48
CA ASP A 242 1.07 -19.27 -20.38
C ASP A 242 1.58 -18.65 -19.05
N ASN A 243 0.70 -18.00 -18.30
CA ASN A 243 0.79 -18.05 -16.83
C ASN A 243 -0.55 -17.73 -16.14
N ASP A 244 -1.14 -18.70 -15.44
CA ASP A 244 -2.45 -18.61 -14.75
C ASP A 244 -2.35 -17.89 -13.38
N GLY A 245 -1.96 -16.61 -13.33
CA GLY A 245 -1.90 -15.82 -12.10
C GLY A 245 -2.98 -14.74 -12.00
N LEU A 246 -3.34 -14.32 -10.78
CA LEU A 246 -4.33 -13.26 -10.50
C LEU A 246 -4.03 -11.92 -11.18
N PHE A 247 -2.79 -11.69 -11.61
CA PHE A 247 -2.35 -10.53 -12.38
C PHE A 247 -2.62 -10.63 -13.88
N GLN A 248 -2.82 -11.80 -14.43
CA GLN A 248 -2.87 -12.08 -15.86
C GLN A 248 -4.11 -11.52 -16.56
N LEU A 249 -5.29 -11.67 -15.96
CA LEU A 249 -6.56 -11.15 -16.51
C LEU A 249 -6.58 -9.62 -16.57
N SER A 250 -5.77 -8.95 -15.72
CA SER A 250 -5.65 -7.49 -15.67
C SER A 250 -4.64 -6.95 -16.65
N TRP A 251 -3.70 -7.78 -17.08
CA TRP A 251 -2.52 -7.37 -17.80
C TRP A 251 -2.70 -7.40 -19.32
N GLU A 252 -3.53 -8.32 -19.86
CA GLU A 252 -3.86 -8.30 -21.29
C GLU A 252 -4.55 -6.98 -21.70
N GLY A 253 -5.42 -6.44 -20.84
CA GLY A 253 -5.99 -5.11 -21.03
C GLY A 253 -4.97 -3.97 -20.84
N LEU A 254 -4.05 -4.10 -19.87
CA LEU A 254 -3.03 -3.08 -19.59
C LEU A 254 -1.97 -2.97 -20.69
N SER A 255 -1.46 -4.10 -21.19
CA SER A 255 -0.38 -4.13 -22.17
C SER A 255 -0.80 -3.52 -23.51
N GLY A 256 -1.99 -3.86 -24.03
CA GLY A 256 -2.55 -3.27 -25.24
C GLY A 256 -2.82 -1.75 -25.08
N GLY A 257 -3.30 -1.32 -23.92
CA GLY A 257 -3.60 0.08 -23.62
C GLY A 257 -2.36 0.95 -23.45
N LEU A 258 -1.33 0.47 -22.75
CA LEU A 258 -0.05 1.18 -22.60
C LEU A 258 0.67 1.35 -23.94
N ALA A 259 0.70 0.31 -24.78
CA ALA A 259 1.27 0.42 -26.12
C ALA A 259 0.61 1.52 -26.94
N GLY A 260 -0.72 1.59 -26.95
CA GLY A 260 -1.47 2.63 -27.67
C GLY A 260 -1.22 4.04 -27.14
N LEU A 261 -1.00 4.19 -25.83
CA LEU A 261 -0.65 5.49 -25.22
C LEU A 261 0.74 5.99 -25.67
N PHE A 262 1.71 5.08 -25.81
CA PHE A 262 3.11 5.45 -26.09
C PHE A 262 3.45 5.43 -27.57
N THR A 263 2.75 4.65 -28.42
CA THR A 263 3.05 4.55 -29.86
C THR A 263 2.43 5.67 -30.70
N ASN A 264 1.40 6.35 -30.22
CA ASN A 264 0.61 7.26 -31.04
C ASN A 264 0.67 8.73 -30.61
N ASN A 265 1.57 9.14 -29.71
CA ASN A 265 1.58 10.52 -29.23
C ASN A 265 2.97 11.15 -29.32
N SER A 266 3.13 12.10 -30.26
CA SER A 266 4.26 13.02 -30.36
C SER A 266 4.26 14.11 -29.27
N SER A 267 3.45 13.97 -28.20
CA SER A 267 3.43 14.93 -27.11
C SER A 267 4.29 14.44 -25.94
N ASP A 268 5.20 15.30 -25.49
CA ASP A 268 6.16 15.05 -24.39
C ASP A 268 5.49 14.74 -23.03
N LYS A 269 4.17 14.75 -22.94
CA LYS A 269 3.43 14.53 -21.68
C LYS A 269 2.13 13.77 -21.92
N VAL A 270 1.94 12.68 -21.20
CA VAL A 270 0.68 11.92 -21.17
C VAL A 270 0.11 11.97 -19.76
N ALA A 271 -1.13 12.43 -19.64
CA ALA A 271 -1.89 12.45 -18.39
C ALA A 271 -3.25 11.79 -18.62
N THR A 272 -3.57 10.80 -17.82
CA THR A 272 -4.87 10.13 -17.86
C THR A 272 -5.46 10.12 -16.47
N GLN A 273 -6.71 10.51 -16.31
CA GLN A 273 -7.43 10.37 -15.05
C GLN A 273 -8.30 9.11 -15.11
N ILE A 274 -8.03 8.20 -14.21
CA ILE A 274 -8.75 6.94 -14.04
C ILE A 274 -9.70 7.13 -12.87
N ASN A 275 -11.00 7.13 -13.14
CA ASN A 275 -12.01 7.25 -12.10
C ASN A 275 -12.21 5.90 -11.41
N ILE A 276 -12.32 5.94 -10.09
CA ILE A 276 -12.51 4.76 -9.25
C ILE A 276 -13.87 4.85 -8.60
N THR A 277 -14.70 3.82 -8.79
CA THR A 277 -15.98 3.65 -8.10
C THR A 277 -16.12 2.21 -7.64
N GLY A 278 -16.72 2.00 -6.47
CA GLY A 278 -16.91 0.65 -5.92
C GLY A 278 -17.80 0.63 -4.69
N SER A 279 -18.04 -0.57 -4.16
CA SER A 279 -18.74 -0.79 -2.89
C SER A 279 -17.85 -1.57 -1.94
N LEU A 280 -17.85 -1.15 -0.67
CA LEU A 280 -17.14 -1.77 0.46
C LEU A 280 -18.09 -2.62 1.33
N ASP A 281 -19.30 -2.88 0.85
CA ASP A 281 -20.38 -3.50 1.66
C ASP A 281 -20.20 -5.01 1.85
N ASN A 282 -19.20 -5.64 1.22
CA ASN A 282 -18.91 -7.05 1.44
C ASN A 282 -18.02 -7.23 2.70
N PRO A 283 -18.55 -7.81 3.80
CA PRO A 283 -17.80 -7.97 5.05
C PRO A 283 -16.62 -8.95 4.95
N GLU A 284 -16.55 -9.75 3.88
CA GLU A 284 -15.44 -10.69 3.63
C GLU A 284 -14.25 -10.02 2.93
N ILE A 285 -14.45 -8.81 2.39
CA ILE A 285 -13.41 -8.05 1.69
C ILE A 285 -12.98 -6.90 2.61
N SER A 286 -11.70 -6.84 2.95
CA SER A 286 -11.18 -5.67 3.68
C SER A 286 -11.31 -4.40 2.83
N ALA A 287 -11.44 -3.24 3.46
CA ALA A 287 -11.45 -1.95 2.75
C ALA A 287 -10.20 -1.79 1.85
N PHE A 288 -9.06 -2.32 2.29
CA PHE A 288 -7.81 -2.34 1.51
C PHE A 288 -7.94 -3.21 0.25
N ASP A 289 -8.45 -4.43 0.36
CA ASP A 289 -8.65 -5.33 -0.79
C ASP A 289 -9.64 -4.71 -1.79
N ALA A 290 -10.72 -4.08 -1.31
CA ALA A 290 -11.70 -3.42 -2.17
C ALA A 290 -11.10 -2.19 -2.89
N VAL A 291 -10.21 -1.43 -2.24
CA VAL A 291 -9.48 -0.32 -2.88
C VAL A 291 -8.54 -0.86 -3.95
N ILE A 292 -7.77 -1.91 -3.67
CA ILE A 292 -6.87 -2.53 -4.65
C ILE A 292 -7.65 -3.08 -5.85
N GLU A 293 -8.79 -3.75 -5.61
CA GLU A 293 -9.65 -4.27 -6.68
C GLU A 293 -10.29 -3.14 -7.50
N ALA A 294 -10.74 -2.07 -6.85
CA ALA A 294 -11.28 -0.89 -7.53
C ALA A 294 -10.22 -0.16 -8.37
N LEU A 295 -8.99 -0.04 -7.86
CA LEU A 295 -7.83 0.50 -8.59
C LEU A 295 -7.54 -0.34 -9.83
N LYS A 296 -7.50 -1.67 -9.68
CA LYS A 296 -7.28 -2.61 -10.75
C LYS A 296 -8.34 -2.49 -11.84
N ASN A 297 -9.62 -2.51 -11.46
CA ASN A 297 -10.74 -2.42 -12.40
C ASN A 297 -10.79 -1.08 -13.13
N ALA A 298 -10.57 0.03 -12.42
CA ALA A 298 -10.51 1.36 -13.01
C ALA A 298 -9.33 1.51 -13.99
N PHE A 299 -8.19 0.87 -13.70
CA PHE A 299 -7.04 0.85 -14.59
C PHE A 299 -7.38 0.12 -15.90
N ILE A 300 -8.04 -1.04 -15.83
CA ILE A 300 -8.50 -1.80 -16.99
C ILE A 300 -9.52 -0.98 -17.82
N GLU A 301 -10.54 -0.42 -17.15
CA GLU A 301 -11.61 0.34 -17.81
C GLU A 301 -11.11 1.61 -18.53
N ALA A 302 -10.10 2.28 -17.98
CA ALA A 302 -9.51 3.47 -18.60
C ALA A 302 -8.80 3.17 -19.93
N PHE A 303 -8.35 1.94 -20.13
CA PHE A 303 -7.71 1.51 -21.38
C PHE A 303 -8.75 1.02 -22.41
N ASP A 304 -9.83 0.35 -21.99
CA ASP A 304 -10.88 -0.15 -22.89
C ASP A 304 -11.67 1.00 -23.52
N ASN A 305 -11.98 2.08 -22.79
CA ASN A 305 -12.81 3.18 -23.27
C ASN A 305 -12.12 4.14 -24.26
N LYS A 306 -10.82 4.06 -24.46
CA LYS A 306 -10.09 4.95 -25.40
C LYS A 306 -10.06 4.49 -26.85
N PHE A 307 -10.42 3.24 -27.13
CA PHE A 307 -10.38 2.71 -28.50
C PHE A 307 -11.66 2.93 -29.32
N GLU A 308 -12.78 3.32 -28.69
CA GLU A 308 -14.06 3.55 -29.41
C GLU A 308 -14.26 4.96 -29.97
N GLY A 309 -13.32 5.88 -29.78
CA GLY A 309 -13.54 7.31 -30.03
C GLY A 309 -12.66 8.03 -31.06
N LEU A 310 -11.81 7.34 -31.83
CA LEU A 310 -11.05 7.99 -32.90
C LEU A 310 -11.81 7.85 -34.22
N PRO A 311 -12.28 8.97 -34.86
CA PRO A 311 -12.78 8.91 -36.24
C PRO A 311 -11.60 8.53 -37.14
N ILE A 312 -11.80 7.48 -37.91
CA ILE A 312 -10.97 7.15 -39.07
C ILE A 312 -11.39 8.17 -40.13
N ASP A 313 -10.62 9.25 -40.27
CA ASP A 313 -10.77 10.14 -41.42
C ASP A 313 -10.21 9.42 -42.65
N GLU A 314 -11.08 9.31 -43.69
CA GLU A 314 -10.79 8.77 -45.00
C GLU A 314 -9.77 9.63 -45.80
#